data_23cf3912820caea324d59395201da415
#
_entry.id   23cf3912820caea324d59395201da415
#
_cell.length_a   1.000
_cell.length_b   1.000
_cell.length_c   1.000
_cell.angle_alpha   90.00
_cell.angle_beta   90.00
_cell.angle_gamma   90.00
#
_symmetry.space_group_name_H-M   'P 1'
#
loop_
_entity.id
_entity.type
_entity.pdbx_description
1 polymer ?
#
loop_
_entity_poly.entity_id
_entity_poly.type
_entity_poly.pdbx_seq_one_letter_code
_entity_poly.pdbx_strand_id
1 'polypeptide(L)'
;LGLESNDLKSIDETLKSIDNTSNYSKIGGGLAYAITIASMESASKVVEKQLFELISKQNEYRFPIPIGNILGGGAHAGPGTPDIQEILISAPGAKTIRDAIETNFKVHNELRNVIEKTDPSFTNGRGDEGGWAPKCDNEKALELCAKACENLGYTLGKEVSLGVDFASSTQWNEERHLYEYERAGFENTPE
;
A
#
# COMPACT_ATOMS: atom_id res chain seq x y z
N LEU A 1 0.65 -12.21 31.70
CA LEU A 1 0.50 -13.61 32.07
C LEU A 1 -0.82 -13.80 32.81
N GLY A 2 -1.57 -14.89 32.49
CA GLY A 2 -2.88 -15.18 33.09
C GLY A 2 -4.09 -14.59 32.37
N LEU A 3 -3.91 -14.04 31.18
CA LEU A 3 -5.01 -13.65 30.30
C LEU A 3 -5.32 -14.79 29.32
N GLU A 4 -6.59 -14.96 29.02
CA GLU A 4 -7.03 -15.85 27.94
C GLU A 4 -6.66 -15.25 26.59
N SER A 5 -6.12 -16.07 25.67
CA SER A 5 -5.64 -15.61 24.38
C SER A 5 -6.74 -15.07 23.44
N ASN A 6 -7.99 -15.47 23.67
CA ASN A 6 -9.16 -15.02 22.93
C ASN A 6 -9.86 -13.80 23.54
N ASP A 7 -9.42 -13.34 24.72
CA ASP A 7 -9.91 -12.09 25.33
C ASP A 7 -9.08 -10.90 24.84
N LEU A 8 -9.28 -10.55 23.56
CA LEU A 8 -8.56 -9.47 22.92
C LEU A 8 -8.76 -8.11 23.60
N LYS A 9 -9.91 -7.92 24.25
CA LYS A 9 -10.21 -6.68 24.98
C LYS A 9 -9.29 -6.54 26.19
N SER A 10 -9.19 -7.57 27.02
CA SER A 10 -8.31 -7.55 28.20
C SER A 10 -6.83 -7.46 27.81
N ILE A 11 -6.44 -8.03 26.66
CA ILE A 11 -5.09 -7.91 26.12
C ILE A 11 -4.80 -6.45 25.73
N ASP A 12 -5.69 -5.81 24.97
CA ASP A 12 -5.56 -4.41 24.56
C ASP A 12 -5.54 -3.45 25.79
N GLU A 13 -6.45 -3.63 26.71
CA GLU A 13 -6.50 -2.85 27.96
C GLU A 13 -5.21 -3.01 28.79
N THR A 14 -4.66 -4.22 28.83
CA THR A 14 -3.38 -4.48 29.51
C THR A 14 -2.23 -3.78 28.81
N LEU A 15 -2.12 -3.89 27.48
CA LEU A 15 -1.08 -3.20 26.71
C LEU A 15 -1.17 -1.67 26.89
N LYS A 16 -2.38 -1.11 26.82
CA LYS A 16 -2.63 0.31 27.08
C LYS A 16 -2.25 0.73 28.50
N SER A 17 -2.53 -0.10 29.50
CA SER A 17 -2.17 0.18 30.90
C SER A 17 -0.66 0.19 31.14
N ILE A 18 0.08 -0.69 30.44
CA ILE A 18 1.55 -0.77 30.52
C ILE A 18 2.18 0.44 29.82
N ASP A 19 1.72 0.76 28.62
CA ASP A 19 2.27 1.87 27.84
C ASP A 19 1.81 3.24 28.37
N ASN A 20 0.52 3.37 28.67
CA ASN A 20 -0.12 4.60 29.16
C ASN A 20 0.07 5.81 28.23
N THR A 21 0.20 5.57 26.91
CA THR A 21 0.19 6.60 25.86
C THR A 21 -0.89 6.28 24.83
N SER A 22 -1.32 7.28 24.05
CA SER A 22 -2.37 7.10 23.03
C SER A 22 -1.93 6.31 21.80
N ASN A 23 -0.61 6.19 21.58
CA ASN A 23 -0.01 5.66 20.35
C ASN A 23 1.06 4.57 20.59
N TYR A 24 1.09 3.98 21.78
CA TYR A 24 2.09 2.99 22.18
C TYR A 24 3.55 3.47 22.05
N SER A 25 3.82 4.76 22.33
CA SER A 25 5.15 5.35 22.16
C SER A 25 6.22 4.83 23.13
N LYS A 26 5.84 4.18 24.23
CA LYS A 26 6.80 3.59 25.19
C LYS A 26 7.21 2.17 24.81
N ILE A 27 6.23 1.30 24.53
CA ILE A 27 6.50 -0.10 24.18
C ILE A 27 6.73 -0.30 22.68
N GLY A 28 6.28 0.65 21.88
CA GLY A 28 6.31 0.61 20.43
C GLY A 28 5.13 -0.13 19.80
N GLY A 29 4.58 0.44 18.72
CA GLY A 29 3.46 -0.15 17.99
C GLY A 29 3.76 -1.55 17.46
N GLY A 30 4.99 -1.81 17.04
CA GLY A 30 5.42 -3.13 16.57
C GLY A 30 5.30 -4.23 17.64
N LEU A 31 5.66 -3.94 18.89
CA LEU A 31 5.50 -4.89 19.99
C LEU A 31 4.01 -5.12 20.34
N ALA A 32 3.22 -4.04 20.40
CA ALA A 32 1.79 -4.13 20.63
C ALA A 32 1.10 -4.99 19.55
N TYR A 33 1.43 -4.75 18.28
CA TYR A 33 0.95 -5.54 17.14
C TYR A 33 1.35 -7.01 17.26
N ALA A 34 2.63 -7.31 17.52
CA ALA A 34 3.13 -8.67 17.61
C ALA A 34 2.43 -9.49 18.72
N ILE A 35 2.24 -8.89 19.91
CA ILE A 35 1.53 -9.55 21.01
C ILE A 35 0.07 -9.80 20.63
N THR A 36 -0.61 -8.84 20.03
CA THR A 36 -2.00 -8.97 19.61
C THR A 36 -2.17 -10.10 18.60
N ILE A 37 -1.35 -10.13 17.54
CA ILE A 37 -1.42 -11.19 16.52
C ILE A 37 -1.07 -12.56 17.11
N ALA A 38 -0.02 -12.67 17.94
CA ALA A 38 0.35 -13.94 18.57
C ALA A 38 -0.77 -14.48 19.45
N SER A 39 -1.48 -13.61 20.17
CA SER A 39 -2.62 -14.00 20.98
C SER A 39 -3.78 -14.49 20.12
N MET A 40 -4.10 -13.79 19.05
CA MET A 40 -5.14 -14.18 18.08
C MET A 40 -4.82 -15.53 17.42
N GLU A 41 -3.58 -15.73 16.98
CA GLU A 41 -3.12 -16.99 16.39
C GLU A 41 -3.19 -18.16 17.39
N SER A 42 -2.83 -17.91 18.64
CA SER A 42 -2.96 -18.90 19.71
C SER A 42 -4.44 -19.27 19.93
N ALA A 43 -5.32 -18.27 20.03
CA ALA A 43 -6.75 -18.49 20.20
C ALA A 43 -7.37 -19.26 19.03
N SER A 44 -7.01 -18.91 17.79
CA SER A 44 -7.53 -19.56 16.60
C SER A 44 -7.21 -21.06 16.58
N LYS A 45 -5.97 -21.42 16.96
CA LYS A 45 -5.55 -22.82 17.08
C LYS A 45 -6.30 -23.59 18.16
N VAL A 46 -6.57 -22.96 19.32
CA VAL A 46 -7.32 -23.60 20.41
C VAL A 46 -8.75 -23.90 20.01
N VAL A 47 -9.40 -23.02 19.24
CA VAL A 47 -10.78 -23.21 18.80
C VAL A 47 -10.89 -23.87 17.40
N GLU A 48 -9.76 -24.28 16.81
CA GLU A 48 -9.66 -24.92 15.50
C GLU A 48 -10.34 -24.12 14.36
N LYS A 49 -10.19 -22.78 14.41
CA LYS A 49 -10.71 -21.87 13.40
C LYS A 49 -9.57 -21.12 12.69
N GLN A 50 -9.86 -20.65 11.48
CA GLN A 50 -8.96 -19.69 10.83
C GLN A 50 -9.01 -18.34 11.56
N LEU A 51 -7.93 -17.58 11.51
CA LEU A 51 -7.85 -16.29 12.22
C LEU A 51 -8.98 -15.33 11.83
N PHE A 52 -9.30 -15.25 10.53
CA PHE A 52 -10.39 -14.38 10.06
C PHE A 52 -11.77 -14.83 10.56
N GLU A 53 -11.99 -16.12 10.80
CA GLU A 53 -13.22 -16.65 11.37
C GLU A 53 -13.34 -16.34 12.87
N LEU A 54 -12.21 -16.26 13.57
CA LEU A 54 -12.17 -15.88 14.98
C LEU A 54 -12.53 -14.40 15.17
N ILE A 55 -12.02 -13.55 14.28
CA ILE A 55 -12.18 -12.10 14.37
C ILE A 55 -13.55 -11.65 13.83
N SER A 56 -14.00 -12.28 12.74
CA SER A 56 -15.24 -11.90 12.09
C SER A 56 -16.47 -12.43 12.84
N LYS A 57 -17.48 -11.57 12.94
CA LYS A 57 -18.81 -11.96 13.42
C LYS A 57 -19.76 -12.36 12.28
N GLN A 58 -19.27 -12.38 11.04
CA GLN A 58 -20.04 -12.66 9.84
C GLN A 58 -19.95 -14.14 9.47
N ASN A 59 -20.98 -14.66 8.82
CA ASN A 59 -21.01 -16.02 8.29
C ASN A 59 -20.61 -16.08 6.81
N GLU A 60 -20.50 -14.92 6.15
CA GLU A 60 -20.09 -14.80 4.78
C GLU A 60 -18.83 -13.93 4.70
N TYR A 61 -17.84 -14.39 3.95
CA TYR A 61 -16.56 -13.70 3.78
C TYR A 61 -16.37 -13.26 2.33
N ARG A 62 -15.84 -12.07 2.17
CA ARG A 62 -15.41 -11.56 0.87
C ARG A 62 -13.93 -11.26 0.94
N PHE A 63 -13.18 -11.75 -0.03
CA PHE A 63 -11.79 -11.34 -0.18
C PHE A 63 -11.72 -9.89 -0.66
N PRO A 64 -10.81 -9.08 -0.11
CA PRO A 64 -10.53 -7.74 -0.64
C PRO A 64 -9.95 -7.85 -2.05
N ILE A 65 -10.20 -6.84 -2.87
CA ILE A 65 -9.56 -6.75 -4.19
C ILE A 65 -8.06 -6.48 -3.96
N PRO A 66 -7.15 -7.30 -4.52
CA PRO A 66 -5.72 -7.07 -4.38
C PRO A 66 -5.30 -5.76 -5.06
N ILE A 67 -4.49 -4.98 -4.36
CA ILE A 67 -3.79 -3.82 -4.90
C ILE A 67 -2.30 -4.16 -5.06
N GLY A 68 -1.67 -3.63 -6.12
CA GLY A 68 -0.24 -3.83 -6.37
C GLY A 68 0.45 -2.52 -6.69
N ASN A 69 1.62 -2.27 -6.10
CA ASN A 69 2.47 -1.14 -6.46
C ASN A 69 3.12 -1.42 -7.83
N ILE A 70 2.80 -0.61 -8.84
CA ILE A 70 3.33 -0.77 -10.19
C ILE A 70 4.39 0.27 -10.55
N LEU A 71 4.35 1.45 -9.92
CA LEU A 71 5.35 2.50 -10.09
C LEU A 71 5.59 3.17 -8.74
N GLY A 72 6.84 3.19 -8.31
CA GLY A 72 7.28 3.79 -7.06
C GLY A 72 8.07 5.06 -7.26
N GLY A 73 7.90 6.00 -6.33
CA GLY A 73 8.63 7.26 -6.24
C GLY A 73 8.87 7.64 -4.78
N GLY A 74 8.88 8.92 -4.47
CA GLY A 74 9.00 9.41 -3.11
C GLY A 74 10.17 8.80 -2.35
N ALA A 75 9.92 8.39 -1.11
CA ALA A 75 10.90 7.74 -0.25
C ALA A 75 11.28 6.31 -0.70
N HIS A 76 10.42 5.65 -1.50
CA HIS A 76 10.63 4.28 -1.98
C HIS A 76 11.55 4.19 -3.19
N ALA A 77 11.94 5.31 -3.80
CA ALA A 77 12.79 5.32 -4.99
C ALA A 77 13.80 6.48 -4.97
N GLY A 78 14.82 6.36 -5.82
CA GLY A 78 15.94 7.29 -5.88
C GLY A 78 15.60 8.65 -6.50
N PRO A 79 16.57 9.58 -6.54
CA PRO A 79 16.40 10.92 -7.10
C PRO A 79 15.94 10.90 -8.57
N GLY A 80 15.06 11.85 -8.89
CA GLY A 80 14.51 12.01 -10.25
C GLY A 80 13.26 11.16 -10.54
N THR A 81 12.83 10.31 -9.60
CA THR A 81 11.55 9.61 -9.66
C THR A 81 10.40 10.54 -9.21
N PRO A 82 9.12 10.21 -9.41
CA PRO A 82 7.99 11.04 -8.96
C PRO A 82 8.01 11.34 -7.47
N ASP A 83 7.35 12.43 -7.04
CA ASP A 83 7.09 12.68 -5.60
C ASP A 83 6.01 11.74 -5.06
N ILE A 84 5.07 11.32 -5.89
CA ILE A 84 4.09 10.27 -5.55
C ILE A 84 4.85 9.02 -5.14
N GLN A 85 4.60 8.55 -3.91
CA GLN A 85 5.32 7.41 -3.35
C GLN A 85 4.94 6.11 -4.06
N GLU A 86 3.64 5.90 -4.32
CA GLU A 86 3.15 4.69 -4.97
C GLU A 86 2.03 5.00 -5.97
N ILE A 87 2.13 4.47 -7.18
CA ILE A 87 1.00 4.33 -8.09
C ILE A 87 0.59 2.86 -8.10
N LEU A 88 -0.64 2.65 -7.68
CA LEU A 88 -1.21 1.35 -7.39
C LEU A 88 -2.16 0.92 -8.50
N ILE A 89 -2.21 -0.37 -8.78
CA ILE A 89 -3.21 -0.99 -9.67
C ILE A 89 -4.12 -1.91 -8.88
N SER A 90 -5.40 -1.90 -9.22
CA SER A 90 -6.38 -2.88 -8.78
C SER A 90 -7.27 -3.29 -9.94
N ALA A 91 -7.86 -4.48 -9.87
CA ALA A 91 -8.74 -5.01 -10.91
C ALA A 91 -10.16 -5.27 -10.36
N PRO A 92 -10.98 -4.22 -10.12
CA PRO A 92 -12.34 -4.38 -9.60
C PRO A 92 -13.27 -5.12 -10.56
N GLY A 93 -12.97 -5.15 -11.85
CA GLY A 93 -13.71 -5.93 -12.85
C GLY A 93 -13.39 -7.44 -12.87
N ALA A 94 -12.39 -7.89 -12.12
CA ALA A 94 -12.00 -9.28 -12.06
C ALA A 94 -13.04 -10.14 -11.33
N LYS A 95 -13.30 -11.36 -11.84
CA LYS A 95 -14.27 -12.27 -11.24
C LYS A 95 -13.71 -13.10 -10.10
N THR A 96 -12.40 -13.32 -10.08
CA THR A 96 -11.69 -14.09 -9.05
C THR A 96 -10.46 -13.34 -8.55
N ILE A 97 -9.99 -13.74 -7.36
CA ILE A 97 -8.71 -13.21 -6.82
C ILE A 97 -7.55 -13.53 -7.75
N ARG A 98 -7.54 -14.72 -8.36
CA ARG A 98 -6.53 -15.11 -9.34
C ARG A 98 -6.52 -14.15 -10.52
N ASP A 99 -7.69 -13.88 -11.12
CA ASP A 99 -7.78 -12.95 -12.26
C ASP A 99 -7.31 -11.55 -11.89
N ALA A 100 -7.64 -11.09 -10.67
CA ALA A 100 -7.19 -9.79 -10.18
C ALA A 100 -5.67 -9.72 -10.05
N ILE A 101 -5.04 -10.74 -9.44
CA ILE A 101 -3.58 -10.81 -9.30
C ILE A 101 -2.90 -10.90 -10.66
N GLU A 102 -3.41 -11.74 -11.58
CA GLU A 102 -2.88 -11.87 -12.94
C GLU A 102 -2.99 -10.55 -13.72
N THR A 103 -4.09 -9.81 -13.54
CA THR A 103 -4.28 -8.50 -14.16
C THR A 103 -3.25 -7.50 -13.62
N ASN A 104 -3.09 -7.39 -12.31
CA ASN A 104 -2.09 -6.53 -11.69
C ASN A 104 -0.68 -6.85 -12.21
N PHE A 105 -0.34 -8.13 -12.30
CA PHE A 105 0.96 -8.58 -12.82
C PHE A 105 1.15 -8.23 -14.30
N LYS A 106 0.12 -8.41 -15.14
CA LYS A 106 0.16 -8.04 -16.57
C LYS A 106 0.40 -6.55 -16.75
N VAL A 107 -0.32 -5.70 -15.99
CA VAL A 107 -0.15 -4.25 -16.04
C VAL A 107 1.25 -3.85 -15.58
N HIS A 108 1.76 -4.41 -14.48
CA HIS A 108 3.12 -4.16 -14.01
C HIS A 108 4.18 -4.51 -15.10
N ASN A 109 4.04 -5.65 -15.78
CA ASN A 109 4.96 -6.03 -16.85
C ASN A 109 4.84 -5.14 -18.08
N GLU A 110 3.61 -4.80 -18.51
CA GLU A 110 3.42 -3.90 -19.67
C GLU A 110 3.93 -2.49 -19.37
N LEU A 111 3.80 -2.03 -18.13
CA LEU A 111 4.34 -0.74 -17.72
C LEU A 111 5.84 -0.65 -17.97
N ARG A 112 6.61 -1.71 -17.70
CA ARG A 112 8.04 -1.75 -18.07
C ARG A 112 8.23 -1.48 -19.56
N ASN A 113 7.48 -2.17 -20.42
CA ASN A 113 7.59 -2.01 -21.87
C ASN A 113 7.25 -0.57 -22.32
N VAL A 114 6.27 0.05 -21.66
CA VAL A 114 5.89 1.45 -21.92
C VAL A 114 7.01 2.40 -21.48
N ILE A 115 7.61 2.18 -20.31
CA ILE A 115 8.74 3.00 -19.83
C ILE A 115 9.94 2.87 -20.76
N GLU A 116 10.36 1.66 -21.11
CA GLU A 116 11.50 1.41 -22.02
C GLU A 116 11.33 2.06 -23.39
N LYS A 117 10.11 2.10 -23.92
CA LYS A 117 9.80 2.79 -25.19
C LYS A 117 9.86 4.31 -25.06
N THR A 118 9.52 4.85 -23.89
CA THR A 118 9.50 6.30 -23.63
C THR A 118 10.89 6.81 -23.26
N ASP A 119 11.62 6.03 -22.46
CA ASP A 119 12.99 6.31 -22.04
C ASP A 119 13.89 5.09 -22.30
N PRO A 120 14.58 5.02 -23.45
CA PRO A 120 15.52 3.95 -23.77
C PRO A 120 16.71 3.84 -22.81
N SER A 121 16.95 4.84 -21.97
CA SER A 121 18.00 4.82 -20.95
C SER A 121 17.55 4.15 -19.64
N PHE A 122 16.28 3.78 -19.52
CA PHE A 122 15.75 3.12 -18.35
C PHE A 122 16.38 1.74 -18.13
N THR A 123 16.98 1.54 -16.98
CA THR A 123 17.74 0.32 -16.63
C THR A 123 16.94 -0.68 -15.79
N ASN A 124 15.61 -0.64 -15.87
CA ASN A 124 14.70 -1.49 -15.10
C ASN A 124 14.84 -1.32 -13.57
N GLY A 125 15.17 -0.10 -13.13
CA GLY A 125 15.22 0.26 -11.71
C GLY A 125 13.86 0.07 -11.04
N ARG A 126 13.87 -0.41 -9.79
CA ARG A 126 12.68 -0.61 -8.97
C ARG A 126 12.87 0.05 -7.61
N GLY A 127 11.75 0.49 -7.03
CA GLY A 127 11.68 0.85 -5.62
C GLY A 127 11.77 -0.38 -4.71
N ASP A 128 11.84 -0.15 -3.43
CA ASP A 128 11.96 -1.18 -2.39
C ASP A 128 10.74 -2.12 -2.31
N GLU A 129 9.57 -1.69 -2.78
CA GLU A 129 8.35 -2.49 -2.89
C GLU A 129 8.14 -3.12 -4.28
N GLY A 130 9.11 -3.00 -5.19
CA GLY A 130 9.10 -3.65 -6.49
C GLY A 130 8.37 -2.89 -7.60
N GLY A 131 7.74 -1.75 -7.34
CA GLY A 131 7.23 -0.81 -8.37
C GLY A 131 8.38 -0.28 -9.23
N TRP A 132 8.13 -0.06 -10.53
CA TRP A 132 9.13 0.53 -11.44
C TRP A 132 9.48 1.96 -11.00
N ALA A 133 10.72 2.35 -11.13
CA ALA A 133 11.23 3.64 -10.68
C ALA A 133 11.85 4.45 -11.84
N PRO A 134 11.04 4.90 -12.82
CA PRO A 134 11.51 5.73 -13.92
C PRO A 134 11.82 7.15 -13.44
N LYS A 135 12.73 7.83 -14.17
CA LYS A 135 12.98 9.26 -13.97
C LYS A 135 11.92 10.07 -14.74
N CYS A 136 10.93 10.55 -14.02
CA CYS A 136 9.86 11.38 -14.57
C CYS A 136 9.16 12.14 -13.45
N ASP A 137 8.31 13.11 -13.84
CA ASP A 137 7.41 13.80 -12.91
C ASP A 137 6.15 12.98 -12.60
N ASN A 138 5.29 13.51 -11.71
CA ASN A 138 4.07 12.85 -11.26
C ASN A 138 3.06 12.65 -12.40
N GLU A 139 2.89 13.63 -13.26
CA GLU A 139 1.95 13.58 -14.39
C GLU A 139 2.36 12.50 -15.38
N LYS A 140 3.64 12.50 -15.75
CA LYS A 140 4.19 11.49 -16.64
C LYS A 140 4.09 10.07 -16.08
N ALA A 141 4.31 9.91 -14.80
CA ALA A 141 4.17 8.61 -14.13
C ALA A 141 2.73 8.06 -14.25
N LEU A 142 1.71 8.92 -14.02
CA LEU A 142 0.30 8.55 -14.18
C LEU A 142 -0.03 8.21 -15.65
N GLU A 143 0.45 9.01 -16.61
CA GLU A 143 0.29 8.74 -18.04
C GLU A 143 0.87 7.37 -18.46
N LEU A 144 2.07 7.04 -17.98
CA LEU A 144 2.72 5.75 -18.28
C LEU A 144 1.88 4.58 -17.74
N CYS A 145 1.38 4.71 -16.52
CA CYS A 145 0.52 3.69 -15.90
C CYS A 145 -0.82 3.55 -16.64
N ALA A 146 -1.46 4.65 -17.00
CA ALA A 146 -2.69 4.63 -17.80
C ALA A 146 -2.45 3.98 -19.17
N LYS A 147 -1.33 4.33 -19.82
CA LYS A 147 -0.96 3.76 -21.13
C LYS A 147 -0.72 2.25 -21.08
N ALA A 148 -0.14 1.75 -19.99
CA ALA A 148 0.03 0.31 -19.80
C ALA A 148 -1.31 -0.42 -19.71
N CYS A 149 -2.30 0.16 -19.01
CA CYS A 149 -3.65 -0.39 -18.95
C CYS A 149 -4.32 -0.39 -20.34
N GLU A 150 -4.24 0.71 -21.07
CA GLU A 150 -4.79 0.84 -22.43
C GLU A 150 -4.20 -0.17 -23.41
N ASN A 151 -2.87 -0.36 -23.39
CA ASN A 151 -2.18 -1.31 -24.29
C ASN A 151 -2.68 -2.75 -24.09
N LEU A 152 -3.12 -3.09 -22.89
CA LEU A 152 -3.70 -4.39 -22.57
C LEU A 152 -5.21 -4.46 -22.83
N GLY A 153 -5.82 -3.37 -23.32
CA GLY A 153 -7.25 -3.29 -23.61
C GLY A 153 -8.14 -3.09 -22.39
N TYR A 154 -7.57 -2.69 -21.26
CA TYR A 154 -8.35 -2.41 -20.06
C TYR A 154 -8.88 -0.97 -20.05
N THR A 155 -10.12 -0.81 -19.64
CA THR A 155 -10.77 0.48 -19.41
C THR A 155 -10.58 0.89 -17.96
N LEU A 156 -9.92 2.04 -17.73
CA LEU A 156 -9.77 2.61 -16.40
C LEU A 156 -11.14 2.97 -15.79
N GLY A 157 -11.29 2.67 -14.50
CA GLY A 157 -12.55 2.88 -13.78
C GLY A 157 -13.58 1.78 -13.99
N LYS A 158 -13.29 0.76 -14.82
CA LYS A 158 -14.19 -0.35 -15.11
C LYS A 158 -13.54 -1.71 -14.85
N GLU A 159 -12.62 -2.13 -15.72
CA GLU A 159 -11.88 -3.39 -15.53
C GLU A 159 -10.75 -3.24 -14.52
N VAL A 160 -10.05 -2.10 -14.58
CA VAL A 160 -8.93 -1.76 -13.68
C VAL A 160 -9.07 -0.35 -13.14
N SER A 161 -8.45 -0.08 -12.00
CA SER A 161 -8.37 1.25 -11.40
C SER A 161 -6.96 1.55 -10.95
N LEU A 162 -6.51 2.78 -11.19
CA LEU A 162 -5.29 3.30 -10.59
C LEU A 162 -5.65 3.96 -9.26
N GLY A 163 -4.76 3.79 -8.29
CA GLY A 163 -4.78 4.48 -7.01
C GLY A 163 -3.42 5.11 -6.76
N VAL A 164 -3.36 6.04 -5.81
CA VAL A 164 -2.11 6.68 -5.39
C VAL A 164 -2.00 6.70 -3.89
N ASP A 165 -0.81 6.40 -3.40
CA ASP A 165 -0.36 6.78 -2.07
C ASP A 165 0.65 7.92 -2.22
N PHE A 166 0.28 9.09 -1.73
CA PHE A 166 1.14 10.27 -1.74
C PHE A 166 2.16 10.25 -0.61
N ALA A 167 1.90 9.51 0.47
CA ALA A 167 2.65 9.61 1.72
C ALA A 167 2.84 11.07 2.16
N SER A 168 1.75 11.84 2.16
CA SER A 168 1.75 13.31 2.26
C SER A 168 2.47 13.85 3.49
N SER A 169 2.57 13.06 4.57
CA SER A 169 3.36 13.42 5.75
C SER A 169 4.85 13.60 5.46
N THR A 170 5.38 12.97 4.42
CA THR A 170 6.79 13.13 4.00
C THR A 170 7.04 14.41 3.23
N GLN A 171 5.98 15.03 2.72
CA GLN A 171 6.01 16.28 1.95
C GLN A 171 5.66 17.49 2.82
N TRP A 172 5.18 17.25 4.05
CA TRP A 172 4.76 18.32 4.95
C TRP A 172 5.95 19.04 5.59
N ASN A 173 6.04 20.36 5.38
CA ASN A 173 7.00 21.23 6.07
C ASN A 173 6.30 21.91 7.26
N GLU A 174 6.66 21.48 8.48
CA GLU A 174 6.05 21.96 9.72
C GLU A 174 6.33 23.45 9.97
N GLU A 175 7.50 23.96 9.58
CA GLU A 175 7.87 25.35 9.80
C GLU A 175 7.13 26.32 8.87
N ARG A 176 6.91 25.87 7.62
CA ARG A 176 6.28 26.68 6.56
C ARG A 176 4.77 26.44 6.47
N HIS A 177 4.24 25.41 7.14
CA HIS A 177 2.83 24.99 7.09
C HIS A 177 2.32 24.75 5.66
N LEU A 178 3.13 24.07 4.83
CA LEU A 178 2.76 23.70 3.47
C LEU A 178 3.40 22.38 3.04
N TYR A 179 2.85 21.81 1.96
CA TYR A 179 3.40 20.64 1.34
C TYR A 179 4.42 21.03 0.27
N GLU A 180 5.62 20.48 0.35
CA GLU A 180 6.73 20.73 -0.58
C GLU A 180 6.93 19.52 -1.48
N TYR A 181 6.67 19.69 -2.77
CA TYR A 181 6.90 18.68 -3.78
C TYR A 181 8.21 18.99 -4.50
N GLU A 182 9.32 18.60 -3.86
CA GLU A 182 10.67 19.01 -4.28
C GLU A 182 11.01 18.60 -5.70
N ARG A 183 10.54 17.42 -6.13
CA ARG A 183 10.85 16.86 -7.46
C ARG A 183 9.99 17.47 -8.54
N ALA A 184 8.74 17.74 -8.26
CA ALA A 184 7.83 18.45 -9.16
C ALA A 184 8.05 19.98 -9.14
N GLY A 185 8.74 20.51 -8.12
CA GLY A 185 9.09 21.92 -8.02
C GLY A 185 7.92 22.83 -7.70
N PHE A 186 6.93 22.38 -6.97
CA PHE A 186 5.81 23.20 -6.51
C PHE A 186 5.48 22.98 -5.03
N GLU A 187 4.74 23.92 -4.48
CA GLU A 187 4.30 23.95 -3.09
C GLU A 187 2.78 24.11 -3.04
N ASN A 188 2.14 23.50 -2.04
CA ASN A 188 0.70 23.59 -1.84
C ASN A 188 0.36 23.89 -0.38
N THR A 189 -0.68 24.70 -0.17
CA THR A 189 -1.31 24.88 1.14
C THR A 189 -2.27 23.71 1.44
N PRO A 190 -2.64 23.49 2.70
CA PRO A 190 -3.62 22.47 3.08
C PRO A 190 -5.06 22.70 2.59
N GLU A 191 -5.35 23.84 1.97
CA GLU A 191 -6.70 24.25 1.52
C GLU A 191 -7.03 23.73 0.12
#